data_8fb35fc99d5170daad03a6b512c62c9e
#
_entry.id   8fb35fc99d5170daad03a6b512c62c9e
#
_cell.length_a   1.000
_cell.length_b   1.000
_cell.length_c   1.000
_cell.angle_alpha   90.00
_cell.angle_beta   90.00
_cell.angle_gamma   90.00
#
_symmetry.space_group_name_H-M   'P 1'
#
loop_
_entity.id
_entity.type
_entity.pdbx_description
1 polymer ?
#
loop_
_entity_poly.entity_id
_entity_poly.type
_entity_poly.pdbx_seq_one_letter_code
_entity_poly.pdbx_strand_id
1 'polypeptide(L)'
;METAFYCAEQTGRQISLVGRSMHRIYKAARQCGYLKNTIEPIDPREAKNFSREKIVYLCTGSQGEPMGAMMRISSYVHPDVFIEKGDAVIFSSKIIPGNEKKLYKLHNQLVKDGIEVISEETEFVHVSGHPNREDLKEMYQWVKPVSYTHLTLPTNLCV
;
A
#
# COMPACT_ATOMS: atom_id res chain seq x y z
N MET A 1 3.12 6.12 -0.49
CA MET A 1 4.54 5.94 -0.11
C MET A 1 5.05 7.13 0.67
N GLU A 2 5.01 8.35 0.16
CA GLU A 2 5.49 9.57 0.83
C GLU A 2 4.92 9.75 2.25
N THR A 3 3.61 9.65 2.40
CA THR A 3 2.93 9.69 3.71
C THR A 3 3.50 8.67 4.70
N ALA A 4 3.80 7.44 4.26
CA ALA A 4 4.33 6.41 5.14
C ALA A 4 5.76 6.74 5.59
N PHE A 5 6.58 7.33 4.71
CA PHE A 5 7.90 7.82 5.09
C PHE A 5 7.79 8.96 6.10
N TYR A 6 6.91 9.93 5.84
CA TYR A 6 6.65 11.03 6.77
C TYR A 6 6.20 10.51 8.14
N CYS A 7 5.23 9.61 8.19
CA CYS A 7 4.75 9.04 9.46
C CYS A 7 5.85 8.26 10.21
N ALA A 8 6.68 7.50 9.50
CA ALA A 8 7.79 6.78 10.11
C ALA A 8 8.78 7.77 10.75
N GLU A 9 9.14 8.81 10.04
CA GLU A 9 10.04 9.86 10.53
C GLU A 9 9.47 10.58 11.76
N GLN A 10 8.19 11.02 11.70
CA GLN A 10 7.52 11.71 12.80
C GLN A 10 7.39 10.83 14.07
N THR A 11 7.36 9.52 13.91
CA THR A 11 7.23 8.56 15.02
C THR A 11 8.58 7.94 15.42
N GLY A 12 9.68 8.41 14.85
CA GLY A 12 11.02 7.91 15.14
C GLY A 12 11.20 6.43 14.78
N ARG A 13 10.54 5.98 13.70
CA ARG A 13 10.61 4.62 13.19
C ARG A 13 11.50 4.54 11.95
N GLN A 14 12.16 3.42 11.77
CA GLN A 14 12.83 3.07 10.53
C GLN A 14 11.80 2.50 9.53
N ILE A 15 12.09 2.65 8.25
CA ILE A 15 11.23 2.12 7.19
C ILE A 15 11.99 1.06 6.40
N SER A 16 11.32 -0.01 6.03
CA SER A 16 11.89 -1.05 5.19
C SER A 16 10.94 -1.40 4.05
N LEU A 17 11.49 -1.57 2.85
CA LEU A 17 10.72 -1.90 1.65
C LEU A 17 10.73 -3.40 1.40
N VAL A 18 9.56 -3.99 1.21
CA VAL A 18 9.38 -5.44 1.05
C VAL A 18 8.64 -5.74 -0.24
N GLY A 19 9.34 -6.41 -1.15
CA GLY A 19 8.83 -6.74 -2.49
C GLY A 19 9.47 -5.90 -3.60
N ARG A 20 9.77 -6.58 -4.71
CA ARG A 20 10.51 -5.99 -5.85
C ARG A 20 9.87 -4.73 -6.42
N SER A 21 8.56 -4.67 -6.51
CA SER A 21 7.86 -3.50 -7.03
C SER A 21 7.97 -2.29 -6.09
N MET A 22 8.03 -2.48 -4.77
CA MET A 22 8.26 -1.37 -3.82
C MET A 22 9.61 -0.70 -4.07
N HIS A 23 10.68 -1.47 -4.23
CA HIS A 23 12.00 -0.94 -4.56
C HIS A 23 12.02 -0.23 -5.92
N ARG A 24 11.33 -0.77 -6.93
CA ARG A 24 11.22 -0.12 -8.25
C ARG A 24 10.50 1.22 -8.17
N ILE A 25 9.37 1.27 -7.48
CA ILE A 25 8.58 2.50 -7.30
C ILE A 25 9.40 3.52 -6.51
N TYR A 26 10.05 3.12 -5.42
CA TYR A 26 10.91 3.99 -4.64
C TYR A 26 12.04 4.60 -5.48
N LYS A 27 12.74 3.76 -6.26
CA LYS A 27 13.82 4.22 -7.15
C LYS A 27 13.30 5.20 -8.21
N ALA A 28 12.18 4.90 -8.84
CA ALA A 28 11.56 5.79 -9.82
C ALA A 28 11.12 7.12 -9.20
N ALA A 29 10.50 7.09 -8.02
CA ALA A 29 10.11 8.29 -7.29
C ALA A 29 11.33 9.18 -6.99
N ARG A 30 12.42 8.60 -6.51
CA ARG A 30 13.68 9.34 -6.28
C ARG A 30 14.23 9.97 -7.55
N GLN A 31 14.24 9.24 -8.66
CA GLN A 31 14.68 9.75 -9.96
C GLN A 31 13.80 10.90 -10.46
N CYS A 32 12.50 10.85 -10.23
CA CYS A 32 11.56 11.91 -10.59
C CYS A 32 11.55 13.09 -9.60
N GLY A 33 12.36 13.04 -8.56
CA GLY A 33 12.49 14.14 -7.60
C GLY A 33 11.58 14.06 -6.39
N TYR A 34 10.82 12.98 -6.25
CA TYR A 34 10.04 12.67 -5.04
C TYR A 34 10.93 12.02 -3.96
N LEU A 35 10.48 12.03 -2.72
CA LEU A 35 11.16 11.39 -1.59
C LEU A 35 12.62 11.83 -1.37
N LYS A 36 13.01 13.04 -1.81
CA LYS A 36 14.40 13.52 -1.71
C LYS A 36 14.85 13.76 -0.27
N ASN A 37 13.93 14.22 0.57
CA ASN A 37 14.21 14.65 1.95
C ASN A 37 13.61 13.67 2.96
N THR A 38 13.48 12.40 2.61
CA THR A 38 13.00 11.35 3.50
C THR A 38 14.14 10.50 4.01
N ILE A 39 13.92 9.82 5.14
CA ILE A 39 14.86 8.80 5.64
C ILE A 39 15.12 7.75 4.57
N GLU A 40 16.33 7.20 4.53
CA GLU A 40 16.64 6.09 3.63
C GLU A 40 16.03 4.79 4.18
N PRO A 41 15.38 3.97 3.33
CA PRO A 41 14.86 2.69 3.76
C PRO A 41 15.99 1.71 4.03
N ILE A 42 15.86 0.96 5.12
CA ILE A 42 16.82 -0.08 5.49
C ILE A 42 16.47 -1.42 4.86
N ASP A 43 17.47 -2.28 4.70
CA ASP A 43 17.26 -3.65 4.21
C ASP A 43 16.40 -4.45 5.23
N PRO A 44 15.44 -5.27 4.78
CA PRO A 44 14.63 -6.11 5.66
C PRO A 44 15.44 -7.02 6.60
N ARG A 45 16.67 -7.40 6.19
CA ARG A 45 17.58 -8.19 7.04
C ARG A 45 18.14 -7.37 8.19
N GLU A 46 18.44 -6.09 7.93
CA GLU A 46 18.92 -5.16 8.95
C GLU A 46 17.80 -4.76 9.91
N ALA A 47 16.56 -4.69 9.40
CA ALA A 47 15.38 -4.39 10.20
C ALA A 47 15.19 -5.33 11.40
N LYS A 48 15.69 -6.58 11.33
CA LYS A 48 15.67 -7.55 12.43
C LYS A 48 16.45 -7.11 13.67
N ASN A 49 17.38 -6.17 13.52
CA ASN A 49 18.20 -5.66 14.61
C ASN A 49 17.52 -4.55 15.43
N PHE A 50 16.38 -4.09 14.96
CA PHE A 50 15.60 -3.05 15.63
C PHE A 50 14.44 -3.67 16.41
N SER A 51 14.00 -2.99 17.46
CA SER A 51 12.79 -3.39 18.17
C SER A 51 11.56 -3.20 17.26
N ARG A 52 10.58 -4.07 17.39
CA ARG A 52 9.41 -4.18 16.48
C ARG A 52 8.66 -2.86 16.34
N GLU A 53 8.44 -2.17 17.44
CA GLU A 53 7.75 -0.88 17.49
C GLU A 53 8.51 0.24 16.77
N LYS A 54 9.76 0.01 16.39
CA LYS A 54 10.62 0.97 15.69
C LYS A 54 10.71 0.73 14.19
N ILE A 55 9.97 -0.26 13.65
CA ILE A 55 10.02 -0.61 12.23
C ILE A 55 8.65 -0.45 11.58
N VAL A 56 8.66 0.14 10.38
CA VAL A 56 7.53 0.16 9.45
C VAL A 56 7.93 -0.58 8.18
N TYR A 57 7.20 -1.63 7.83
CA TYR A 57 7.38 -2.33 6.56
C TYR A 57 6.40 -1.83 5.52
N LEU A 58 6.89 -1.34 4.39
CA LEU A 58 6.07 -1.09 3.20
C LEU A 58 6.16 -2.30 2.29
N CYS A 59 5.07 -3.03 2.15
CA CYS A 59 5.05 -4.28 1.40
C CYS A 59 4.03 -4.28 0.26
N THR A 60 4.24 -5.17 -0.70
CA THR A 60 3.28 -5.50 -1.77
C THR A 60 2.30 -6.56 -1.30
N GLY A 61 1.19 -6.73 -2.04
CA GLY A 61 0.22 -7.77 -1.75
C GLY A 61 -1.10 -7.26 -1.17
N SER A 62 -1.43 -5.98 -1.39
CA SER A 62 -2.64 -5.33 -0.89
C SER A 62 -3.95 -5.88 -1.47
N GLN A 63 -3.88 -6.67 -2.53
CA GLN A 63 -5.03 -7.31 -3.19
C GLN A 63 -5.07 -8.83 -2.96
N GLY A 64 -4.30 -9.34 -2.02
CA GLY A 64 -4.23 -10.78 -1.76
C GLY A 64 -3.54 -11.57 -2.88
N GLU A 65 -2.61 -10.95 -3.60
CA GLU A 65 -1.84 -11.60 -4.66
C GLU A 65 -1.00 -12.74 -4.09
N PRO A 66 -1.09 -13.96 -4.64
CA PRO A 66 -0.39 -15.14 -4.09
C PRO A 66 1.13 -14.96 -3.96
N MET A 67 1.74 -14.19 -4.88
CA MET A 67 3.18 -13.89 -4.89
C MET A 67 3.52 -12.57 -4.20
N GLY A 68 2.53 -11.88 -3.65
CA GLY A 68 2.70 -10.64 -2.90
C GLY A 68 3.47 -10.87 -1.59
N ALA A 69 4.24 -9.87 -1.17
CA ALA A 69 5.00 -9.96 0.08
C ALA A 69 4.06 -10.21 1.28
N MET A 70 2.91 -9.54 1.33
CA MET A 70 1.95 -9.67 2.43
C MET A 70 1.42 -11.10 2.57
N MET A 71 1.11 -11.79 1.46
CA MET A 71 0.69 -13.21 1.49
C MET A 71 1.77 -14.12 2.06
N ARG A 72 3.03 -13.87 1.72
CA ARG A 72 4.16 -14.66 2.26
C ARG A 72 4.40 -14.37 3.73
N ILE A 73 4.24 -13.12 4.15
CA ILE A 73 4.37 -12.70 5.55
C ILE A 73 3.27 -13.34 6.39
N SER A 74 2.00 -13.23 5.97
CA SER A 74 0.86 -13.80 6.68
C SER A 74 0.85 -15.33 6.74
N SER A 75 1.55 -15.97 5.80
CA SER A 75 1.74 -17.44 5.78
C SER A 75 3.03 -17.88 6.50
N TYR A 76 3.76 -16.97 7.13
CA TYR A 76 5.02 -17.23 7.84
C TYR A 76 6.13 -17.85 6.97
N VAL A 77 6.10 -17.62 5.64
CA VAL A 77 7.10 -18.14 4.69
C VAL A 77 8.00 -17.04 4.10
N HIS A 78 7.88 -15.80 4.59
CA HIS A 78 8.78 -14.73 4.18
C HIS A 78 10.12 -14.88 4.92
N PRO A 79 11.28 -14.80 4.21
CA PRO A 79 12.57 -15.11 4.83
C PRO A 79 13.05 -14.09 5.86
N ASP A 80 12.60 -12.84 5.72
CA ASP A 80 13.18 -11.72 6.47
C ASP A 80 12.17 -10.93 7.30
N VAL A 81 10.88 -11.06 7.03
CA VAL A 81 9.82 -10.29 7.71
C VAL A 81 8.84 -11.24 8.38
N PHE A 82 8.59 -10.99 9.65
CA PHE A 82 7.66 -11.74 10.48
C PHE A 82 6.71 -10.78 11.16
N ILE A 83 5.46 -11.20 11.30
CA ILE A 83 4.43 -10.51 12.06
C ILE A 83 3.96 -11.41 13.22
N GLU A 84 3.57 -10.79 14.32
CA GLU A 84 3.08 -11.52 15.48
C GLU A 84 2.00 -10.73 16.20
N LYS A 85 1.36 -11.37 17.14
CA LYS A 85 0.29 -10.77 17.95
C LYS A 85 0.71 -9.41 18.51
N GLY A 86 -0.14 -8.40 18.28
CA GLY A 86 0.10 -7.01 18.70
C GLY A 86 0.68 -6.12 17.60
N ASP A 87 1.06 -6.68 16.44
CA ASP A 87 1.37 -5.86 15.26
C ASP A 87 0.10 -5.35 14.59
N ALA A 88 0.24 -4.30 13.80
CA ALA A 88 -0.83 -3.76 12.96
C ALA A 88 -0.48 -3.84 11.47
N VAL A 89 -1.46 -4.17 10.65
CA VAL A 89 -1.35 -4.17 9.19
C VAL A 89 -2.35 -3.17 8.61
N ILE A 90 -1.85 -2.17 7.91
CA ILE A 90 -2.65 -1.12 7.27
C ILE A 90 -2.77 -1.41 5.77
N PHE A 91 -3.98 -1.68 5.31
CA PHE A 91 -4.29 -1.83 3.89
C PHE A 91 -4.67 -0.46 3.29
N SER A 92 -3.66 0.32 2.90
CA SER A 92 -3.82 1.61 2.23
C SER A 92 -4.14 1.43 0.74
N SER A 93 -5.21 0.71 0.44
CA SER A 93 -5.67 0.41 -0.91
C SER A 93 -7.14 0.07 -0.93
N LYS A 94 -7.84 0.47 -2.00
CA LYS A 94 -9.20 0.04 -2.23
C LYS A 94 -9.24 -1.42 -2.65
N ILE A 95 -10.27 -2.14 -2.22
CA ILE A 95 -10.52 -3.51 -2.66
C ILE A 95 -10.97 -3.46 -4.13
N ILE A 96 -10.22 -4.12 -5.01
CA ILE A 96 -10.58 -4.25 -6.42
C ILE A 96 -11.68 -5.31 -6.56
N PRO A 97 -12.80 -5.02 -7.26
CA PRO A 97 -13.85 -6.00 -7.51
C PRO A 97 -13.31 -7.32 -8.07
N GLY A 98 -13.71 -8.43 -7.45
CA GLY A 98 -13.23 -9.79 -7.76
C GLY A 98 -12.08 -10.28 -6.87
N ASN A 99 -11.46 -9.44 -6.08
CA ASN A 99 -10.43 -9.84 -5.12
C ASN A 99 -10.94 -10.01 -3.68
N GLU A 100 -12.20 -9.69 -3.42
CA GLU A 100 -12.80 -9.63 -2.09
C GLU A 100 -12.56 -10.91 -1.29
N LYS A 101 -12.86 -12.08 -1.89
CA LYS A 101 -12.71 -13.38 -1.22
C LYS A 101 -11.29 -13.66 -0.79
N LYS A 102 -10.31 -13.28 -1.62
CA LYS A 102 -8.87 -13.50 -1.31
C LYS A 102 -8.43 -12.56 -0.21
N LEU A 103 -8.86 -11.31 -0.29
CA LEU A 103 -8.47 -10.28 0.67
C LEU A 103 -9.11 -10.53 2.03
N TYR A 104 -10.40 -10.83 2.09
CA TYR A 104 -11.06 -11.18 3.36
C TYR A 104 -10.48 -12.46 3.98
N LYS A 105 -10.06 -13.43 3.18
CA LYS A 105 -9.33 -14.59 3.71
C LYS A 105 -8.02 -14.18 4.37
N LEU A 106 -7.27 -13.25 3.75
CA LEU A 106 -6.05 -12.69 4.32
C LEU A 106 -6.34 -11.91 5.60
N HIS A 107 -7.32 -11.02 5.59
CA HIS A 107 -7.73 -10.24 6.78
C HIS A 107 -8.13 -11.17 7.93
N ASN A 108 -8.97 -12.17 7.67
CA ASN A 108 -9.40 -13.13 8.67
C ASN A 108 -8.23 -13.93 9.26
N GLN A 109 -7.23 -14.28 8.44
CA GLN A 109 -6.04 -14.96 8.94
C GLN A 109 -5.25 -14.04 9.88
N LEU A 110 -5.00 -12.79 9.49
CA LEU A 110 -4.30 -11.82 10.32
C LEU A 110 -5.01 -11.59 11.65
N VAL A 111 -6.32 -11.36 11.62
CA VAL A 111 -7.12 -11.17 12.84
C VAL A 111 -7.09 -12.40 13.75
N LYS A 112 -7.17 -13.62 13.16
CA LYS A 112 -7.05 -14.88 13.91
C LYS A 112 -5.70 -14.99 14.61
N ASP A 113 -4.64 -14.50 14.00
CA ASP A 113 -3.29 -14.49 14.55
C ASP A 113 -3.07 -13.35 15.56
N GLY A 114 -4.10 -12.56 15.84
CA GLY A 114 -4.05 -11.45 16.81
C GLY A 114 -3.38 -10.18 16.28
N ILE A 115 -3.32 -10.04 14.94
CA ILE A 115 -2.84 -8.85 14.24
C ILE A 115 -3.99 -7.87 14.06
N GLU A 116 -3.75 -6.61 14.35
CA GLU A 116 -4.71 -5.55 14.06
C GLU A 116 -4.76 -5.27 12.55
N VAL A 117 -5.96 -5.30 11.96
CA VAL A 117 -6.17 -5.01 10.54
C VAL A 117 -6.91 -3.70 10.39
N ILE A 118 -6.27 -2.74 9.73
CA ILE A 118 -6.80 -1.41 9.44
C ILE A 118 -6.98 -1.29 7.93
N SER A 119 -8.18 -0.93 7.48
CA SER A 119 -8.53 -0.80 6.05
C SER A 119 -9.40 0.44 5.81
N GLU A 120 -9.70 0.73 4.54
CA GLU A 120 -10.61 1.83 4.17
C GLU A 120 -12.03 1.67 4.74
N GLU A 121 -12.41 0.47 5.17
CA GLU A 121 -13.71 0.19 5.79
C GLU A 121 -13.75 0.62 7.27
N THR A 122 -12.59 0.70 7.91
CA THR A 122 -12.46 1.03 9.33
C THR A 122 -11.90 2.42 9.58
N GLU A 123 -10.98 2.88 8.74
CA GLU A 123 -10.26 4.13 8.94
C GLU A 123 -9.94 4.81 7.61
N PHE A 124 -9.74 6.13 7.64
CA PHE A 124 -9.34 6.89 6.45
C PHE A 124 -7.85 6.67 6.12
N VAL A 125 -7.54 5.54 5.50
CA VAL A 125 -6.18 5.12 5.15
C VAL A 125 -5.90 5.05 3.66
N HIS A 126 -6.89 5.36 2.82
CA HIS A 126 -6.76 5.33 1.37
C HIS A 126 -7.39 6.54 0.71
N VAL A 127 -6.73 7.08 -0.31
CA VAL A 127 -7.26 8.12 -1.20
C VAL A 127 -7.26 7.56 -2.62
N SER A 128 -8.38 7.72 -3.33
CA SER A 128 -8.51 7.27 -4.71
C SER A 128 -7.47 7.96 -5.60
N GLY A 129 -6.79 7.17 -6.45
CA GLY A 129 -5.94 7.68 -7.52
C GLY A 129 -6.68 7.92 -8.83
N HIS A 130 -8.01 7.77 -8.84
CA HIS A 130 -8.82 8.08 -10.03
C HIS A 130 -8.92 9.59 -10.22
N PRO A 131 -8.92 10.08 -11.47
CA PRO A 131 -9.07 11.49 -11.76
C PRO A 131 -10.44 11.99 -11.28
N ASN A 132 -10.47 13.19 -10.72
CA ASN A 132 -11.70 13.87 -10.38
C ASN A 132 -12.34 14.50 -11.62
N ARG A 133 -13.50 15.13 -11.46
CA ARG A 133 -14.23 15.76 -12.57
C ARG A 133 -13.41 16.85 -13.26
N GLU A 134 -12.69 17.65 -12.51
CA GLU A 134 -11.92 18.77 -13.06
C GLU A 134 -10.71 18.27 -13.84
N ASP A 135 -10.01 17.25 -13.32
CA ASP A 135 -8.92 16.57 -14.03
C ASP A 135 -9.40 16.00 -15.37
N LEU A 136 -10.61 15.40 -15.39
CA LEU A 136 -11.21 14.88 -16.62
C LEU A 136 -11.55 16.00 -17.60
N LYS A 137 -12.11 17.12 -17.14
CA LYS A 137 -12.37 18.29 -17.98
C LYS A 137 -11.09 18.83 -18.62
N GLU A 138 -10.04 18.96 -17.83
CA GLU A 138 -8.73 19.42 -18.29
C GLU A 138 -8.15 18.46 -19.33
N MET A 139 -8.23 17.16 -19.10
CA MET A 139 -7.82 16.13 -20.03
C MET A 139 -8.58 16.25 -21.38
N TYR A 140 -9.91 16.44 -21.33
CA TYR A 140 -10.71 16.66 -22.54
C TYR A 140 -10.33 17.94 -23.28
N GLN A 141 -10.00 19.00 -22.56
CA GLN A 141 -9.52 20.25 -23.18
C GLN A 141 -8.18 20.06 -23.90
N TRP A 142 -7.29 19.26 -23.35
CA TRP A 142 -6.00 18.96 -23.97
C TRP A 142 -6.13 18.08 -25.19
N VAL A 143 -6.87 16.98 -25.08
CA VAL A 143 -6.99 15.96 -26.12
C VAL A 143 -7.96 16.40 -27.22
N LYS A 144 -8.98 17.21 -26.90
CA LYS A 144 -10.06 17.66 -27.83
C LYS A 144 -10.61 16.51 -28.67
N PRO A 145 -11.10 15.42 -28.07
CA PRO A 145 -11.55 14.26 -28.81
C PRO A 145 -12.78 14.59 -29.66
N VAL A 146 -12.83 14.06 -30.88
CA VAL A 146 -14.00 14.18 -31.75
C VAL A 146 -15.13 13.27 -31.28
N SER A 147 -14.78 12.11 -30.70
CA SER A 147 -15.70 11.18 -30.08
C SER A 147 -15.00 10.46 -28.92
N TYR A 148 -15.79 9.94 -27.98
CA TYR A 148 -15.26 9.08 -26.92
C TYR A 148 -16.21 7.89 -26.71
N THR A 149 -15.65 6.74 -26.37
CA THR A 149 -16.41 5.59 -25.90
C THR A 149 -16.66 5.73 -24.42
N HIS A 150 -17.93 5.69 -24.03
CA HIS A 150 -18.34 5.71 -22.65
C HIS A 150 -18.07 4.34 -22.00
N LEU A 151 -17.05 4.27 -21.16
CA LEU A 151 -16.93 3.18 -20.22
C LEU A 151 -17.82 3.50 -19.03
N THR A 152 -18.99 2.88 -18.98
CA THR A 152 -19.75 2.78 -17.73
C THR A 152 -18.98 1.88 -16.78
N LEU A 153 -18.01 2.45 -16.11
CA LEU A 153 -17.64 1.87 -14.82
C LEU A 153 -18.86 2.05 -13.92
N PRO A 154 -19.23 1.06 -13.11
CA PRO A 154 -20.24 1.24 -12.08
C PRO A 154 -19.67 2.18 -11.01
N THR A 155 -19.58 3.44 -11.36
CA THR A 155 -19.13 4.52 -10.47
C THR A 155 -20.34 5.12 -9.78
N ASN A 156 -20.99 4.34 -8.95
CA ASN A 156 -21.92 4.88 -7.96
C ASN A 156 -21.17 5.53 -6.77
N LEU A 157 -19.90 5.88 -6.93
CA LEU A 157 -19.03 6.24 -5.80
C LEU A 157 -18.08 7.39 -6.08
N CYS A 158 -18.49 8.34 -6.95
CA CYS A 158 -17.86 9.65 -6.97
C CYS A 158 -18.87 10.68 -6.47
N VAL A 159 -19.08 10.71 -5.18
CA VAL A 159 -19.65 11.85 -4.46
C VAL A 159 -18.56 12.47 -3.65
#